data_eff8b51d25340c7706e81bed2d63b9b5
#
_entry.id   eff8b51d25340c7706e81bed2d63b9b5
#
_cell.length_a   1.000
_cell.length_b   1.000
_cell.length_c   1.000
_cell.angle_alpha   90.00
_cell.angle_beta   90.00
_cell.angle_gamma   90.00
#
_symmetry.space_group_name_H-M   'P 1'
#
loop_
_entity.id
_entity.type
_entity.pdbx_description
1 polymer ?
#
loop_
_entity_poly.entity_id
_entity_poly.type
_entity_poly.pdbx_seq_one_letter_code
_entity_poly.pdbx_strand_id
1 'polypeptide(L)' 'MLLALTDREEQVLKLIADGFTNREISCHLLISESTAENHIHHIYTKLRISNRAQAVAYAFQGIVVQQNQILGIRGNPS' A
#
# COMPACT_ATOMS: atom_id res chain seq x y z
N MET A 1 4.19 19.26 1.83
CA MET A 1 3.32 18.44 2.67
C MET A 1 2.90 17.19 1.93
N LEU A 2 2.99 16.03 2.59
CA LEU A 2 2.60 14.77 1.96
C LEU A 2 1.09 14.61 2.07
N LEU A 3 0.50 14.11 0.98
CA LEU A 3 -0.91 13.78 0.99
C LEU A 3 -1.09 12.43 1.67
N ALA A 4 -2.01 12.37 2.61
CA ALA A 4 -2.30 11.11 3.29
C ALA A 4 -3.18 10.25 2.39
N LEU A 5 -3.00 8.95 2.47
CA LEU A 5 -3.90 8.01 1.80
C LEU A 5 -5.22 7.97 2.55
N THR A 6 -6.30 7.83 1.79
CA THR A 6 -7.60 7.56 2.40
C THR A 6 -7.63 6.13 2.91
N ASP A 7 -8.63 5.82 3.75
CA ASP A 7 -8.78 4.46 4.26
C ASP A 7 -8.89 3.46 3.12
N ARG A 8 -9.65 3.80 2.08
CA ARG A 8 -9.81 2.91 0.93
C ARG A 8 -8.50 2.73 0.19
N GLU A 9 -7.74 3.81 0.03
CA GLU A 9 -6.44 3.72 -0.63
C GLU A 9 -5.48 2.87 0.18
N GLU A 10 -5.51 2.97 1.49
CA GLU A 10 -4.68 2.10 2.33
C GLU A 10 -5.08 0.64 2.17
N GLN A 11 -6.37 0.35 2.09
CA GLN A 11 -6.84 -1.00 1.83
C GLN A 11 -6.31 -1.53 0.50
N VAL A 12 -6.40 -0.70 -0.53
CA VAL A 12 -5.92 -1.09 -1.85
C VAL A 12 -4.42 -1.33 -1.82
N LEU A 13 -3.67 -0.46 -1.16
CA LEU A 13 -2.22 -0.62 -1.06
C LEU A 13 -1.85 -1.93 -0.37
N LYS A 14 -2.56 -2.29 0.69
CA LYS A 14 -2.31 -3.56 1.38
C LYS A 14 -2.58 -4.76 0.47
N LEU A 15 -3.64 -4.68 -0.32
CA LEU A 15 -3.96 -5.77 -1.25
C LEU A 15 -2.89 -5.88 -2.33
N ILE A 16 -2.37 -4.75 -2.81
CA ILE A 16 -1.25 -4.77 -3.74
C ILE A 16 -0.06 -5.48 -3.10
N ALA A 17 0.25 -5.14 -1.87
CA ALA A 17 1.37 -5.75 -1.17
C ALA A 17 1.19 -7.25 -0.96
N ASP A 18 -0.06 -7.68 -0.83
CA ASP A 18 -0.40 -9.09 -0.67
C ASP A 18 -0.40 -9.86 -2.00
N GLY A 19 -0.14 -9.17 -3.11
CA GLY A 19 -0.03 -9.83 -4.40
C GLY A 19 -1.32 -9.88 -5.20
N PHE A 20 -2.34 -9.16 -4.79
CA PHE A 20 -3.61 -9.14 -5.52
C PHE A 20 -3.43 -8.42 -6.85
N THR A 21 -4.05 -8.97 -7.90
CA THR A 21 -4.16 -8.26 -9.18
C THR A 21 -5.25 -7.20 -9.08
N ASN A 22 -5.29 -6.29 -10.05
CA ASN A 22 -6.34 -5.27 -10.08
C ASN A 22 -7.72 -5.91 -10.10
N ARG A 23 -7.88 -6.99 -10.84
CA ARG A 23 -9.15 -7.69 -10.89
C ARG A 23 -9.52 -8.28 -9.54
N GLU A 24 -8.54 -8.90 -8.87
CA GLU A 24 -8.77 -9.47 -7.55
C GLU A 24 -9.10 -8.40 -6.53
N ILE A 25 -8.44 -7.25 -6.62
CA ILE A 25 -8.75 -6.11 -5.75
C ILE A 25 -10.20 -5.67 -5.97
N SER A 26 -10.60 -5.54 -7.23
CA SER A 26 -11.95 -5.10 -7.54
C SER A 26 -12.99 -6.08 -7.01
N CYS A 27 -12.75 -7.37 -7.15
CA CYS A 27 -13.65 -8.38 -6.63
C CYS A 27 -13.70 -8.34 -5.10
N HIS A 28 -12.54 -8.22 -4.47
CA HIS A 28 -12.46 -8.20 -3.01
C HIS A 28 -13.20 -7.01 -2.42
N LEU A 29 -13.10 -5.86 -3.06
CA LEU A 29 -13.70 -4.63 -2.56
C LEU A 29 -15.09 -4.38 -3.14
N LEU A 30 -15.58 -5.25 -4.02
CA LEU A 30 -16.90 -5.13 -4.66
C LEU A 30 -17.01 -3.82 -5.44
N ILE A 31 -15.98 -3.49 -6.19
CA ILE A 31 -15.94 -2.32 -7.06
C ILE A 31 -15.54 -2.77 -8.47
N SER A 32 -15.69 -1.88 -9.45
CA SER A 32 -15.26 -2.19 -10.80
C SER A 32 -13.74 -2.15 -10.90
N GLU A 33 -13.20 -2.82 -11.91
CA GLU A 33 -11.76 -2.73 -12.18
C GLU A 33 -11.32 -1.30 -12.44
N SER A 34 -12.14 -0.54 -13.16
CA SER A 34 -11.83 0.88 -13.42
C SER A 34 -11.70 1.66 -12.12
N THR A 35 -12.59 1.41 -11.18
CA THR A 35 -12.52 2.09 -9.89
C THR A 35 -11.26 1.67 -9.13
N ALA A 36 -10.93 0.39 -9.17
CA ALA A 36 -9.71 -0.08 -8.54
C ALA A 36 -8.48 0.59 -9.16
N GLU A 37 -8.45 0.69 -10.48
CA GLU A 37 -7.35 1.35 -11.18
C GLU A 37 -7.25 2.82 -10.81
N ASN A 38 -8.39 3.49 -10.64
CA ASN A 38 -8.38 4.88 -10.19
C ASN A 38 -7.79 5.02 -8.81
N HIS A 39 -8.14 4.14 -7.89
CA HIS A 39 -7.54 4.15 -6.56
C HIS A 39 -6.03 3.95 -6.64
N ILE A 40 -5.60 3.02 -7.46
CA ILE A 40 -4.18 2.73 -7.63
C ILE A 40 -3.45 3.95 -8.21
N HIS A 41 -4.05 4.58 -9.21
CA HIS A 41 -3.47 5.78 -9.81
C HIS A 41 -3.30 6.89 -8.76
N HIS A 42 -4.30 7.09 -7.93
CA HIS A 42 -4.23 8.11 -6.87
C HIS A 42 -3.15 7.76 -5.86
N ILE A 43 -3.01 6.48 -5.52
CA ILE A 43 -1.95 6.04 -4.61
C ILE A 43 -0.58 6.36 -5.20
N TYR A 44 -0.38 6.01 -6.47
CA TYR A 44 0.89 6.26 -7.14
C TYR A 44 1.22 7.75 -7.14
N THR A 45 0.21 8.57 -7.42
CA THR A 45 0.39 10.01 -7.45
C THR A 45 0.74 10.56 -6.07
N LYS A 46 0.01 10.12 -5.05
CA LYS A 46 0.22 10.61 -3.69
C LYS A 46 1.56 10.19 -3.12
N LEU A 47 1.98 8.97 -3.42
CA LEU A 47 3.24 8.44 -2.91
C LEU A 47 4.42 8.72 -3.82
N ARG A 48 4.16 9.33 -4.98
CA ARG A 48 5.20 9.67 -5.98
C ARG A 48 5.95 8.43 -6.41
N ILE A 49 5.23 7.37 -6.69
CA ILE A 49 5.79 6.13 -7.20
C ILE A 49 5.27 5.89 -8.61
N SER A 50 5.98 5.06 -9.37
CA SER A 50 5.72 4.91 -10.79
C SER A 50 5.25 3.53 -11.19
N ASN A 51 5.39 2.54 -10.33
CA ASN A 51 5.05 1.18 -10.71
C ASN A 51 4.65 0.36 -9.49
N ARG A 52 4.17 -0.85 -9.79
CA ARG A 52 3.62 -1.71 -8.76
C ARG A 52 4.68 -2.20 -7.78
N ALA A 53 5.89 -2.46 -8.28
CA ALA A 53 6.97 -2.90 -7.40
C ALA A 53 7.29 -1.85 -6.34
N GLN A 54 7.25 -0.57 -6.71
CA GLN A 54 7.47 0.50 -5.76
C GLN A 54 6.35 0.57 -4.74
N ALA A 55 5.12 0.29 -5.17
CA ALA A 55 3.98 0.28 -4.25
C ALA A 55 4.14 -0.83 -3.21
N VAL A 56 4.55 -2.01 -3.65
CA VAL A 56 4.79 -3.13 -2.74
C VAL A 56 5.90 -2.78 -1.76
N ALA A 57 6.99 -2.22 -2.26
CA ALA A 57 8.11 -1.84 -1.42
C ALA A 57 7.70 -0.79 -0.39
N TYR A 58 6.89 0.17 -0.82
CA TYR A 58 6.41 1.22 0.08
C TYR A 58 5.58 0.62 1.22
N ALA A 59 4.65 -0.27 0.87
CA ALA A 59 3.81 -0.91 1.86
C ALA A 59 4.64 -1.73 2.84
N PHE A 60 5.64 -2.44 2.33
CA PHE A 60 6.54 -3.25 3.14
C PHE A 60 7.36 -2.40 4.09
N GLN A 61 7.88 -1.27 3.60
CA GLN A 61 8.64 -0.36 4.44
C GLN A 61 7.81 0.17 5.59
N GLY A 62 6.56 0.51 5.32
CA GLY A 62 5.67 0.98 6.36
C GLY A 62 5.47 -0.06 7.45
N ILE A 63 5.29 -1.31 7.05
CA ILE A 63 5.12 -2.39 8.00
C ILE A 63 6.40 -2.62 8.80
N VAL A 64 7.54 -2.63 8.11
CA VAL A 64 8.83 -2.84 8.77
C VAL A 64 9.12 -1.72 9.76
N VAL A 65 8.85 -0.48 9.38
CA VAL A 65 9.06 0.66 10.28
C VAL A 65 8.19 0.51 11.52
N GLN A 66 6.94 0.14 11.36
CA GLN A 66 6.06 -0.06 12.51
C GLN A 66 6.56 -1.17 13.41
N GLN A 67 7.00 -2.26 12.83
CA GLN A 67 7.55 -3.37 13.60
C GLN A 67 8.82 -2.94 14.32
N ASN A 68 9.66 -2.16 13.66
CA ASN A 68 10.88 -1.67 14.27
C ASN A 68 10.60 -0.76 15.46
N GLN A 69 9.56 0.04 15.38
CA GLN A 69 9.18 0.87 16.52
C GLN A 69 8.81 0.01 17.72
N ILE A 70 8.11 -1.07 17.46
CA ILE A 70 7.71 -1.98 18.51
C ILE A 70 8.91 -2.81 18.98
N LEU A 71 9.67 -3.32 18.04
CA LEU A 71 10.79 -4.21 18.32
C LEU A 71 12.07 -3.46 18.55
N GLY A 72 12.14 -2.22 18.12
CA GLY A 72 13.31 -1.40 18.32
C GLY A 72 13.63 -1.20 19.78
N ILE A 73 12.63 -1.37 20.59
CA ILE A 73 12.84 -1.34 22.01
C ILE A 73 13.87 -2.38 22.42
N ARG A 74 13.93 -3.49 21.69
CA ARG A 74 14.88 -4.53 21.96
C ARG A 74 16.22 -4.28 21.32
N GLY A 75 16.32 -3.19 20.70
CA GLY A 75 17.51 -2.87 20.00
C GLY A 75 17.69 -3.73 18.84
N ASN A 76 17.30 -3.99 18.42
CA ASN A 76 17.62 -4.65 17.46
C ASN A 76 18.30 -5.14 17.16
N PRO A 77 18.52 -5.47 16.98
CA PRO A 77 19.08 -6.12 16.81
C PRO A 77 19.81 -6.52 16.38
N SER A 78 19.93 -6.58 16.36
CA SER A 78 20.71 -6.84 16.02
C SER A 78 21.04 -7.06 15.68
#